data_e2230d09ed858cf2863a4f9a05eec743
#
_entry.id   e2230d09ed858cf2863a4f9a05eec743
#
_cell.length_a   1.000
_cell.length_b   1.000
_cell.length_c   1.000
_cell.angle_alpha   90.00
_cell.angle_beta   90.00
_cell.angle_gamma   90.00
#
_symmetry.space_group_name_H-M   'P 1'
#
loop_
_entity.id
_entity.type
_entity.pdbx_description
1 polymer ?
#
loop_
_entity_poly.entity_id
_entity_poly.type
_entity_poly.pdbx_seq_one_letter_code
_entity_poly.pdbx_strand_id
1 'polypeptide(L)'
;MQPIIKINAWYTLVTGKSEVINASWCKQQLARILKKSTDAIILFDVTGSYAALALDHDRLIPGQVPMAVKQYKSTPEGFVLAHTVKVDVEDSQEPRLLVFDVSWVMAFSWKKGIAAITKILKVWMMCEPQAEPVWLFLNIDPYGFELSDSEGWECLELIVKDKEFKVKPVFLTKGKTEREINERLNIKA
;
A
#
# COMPACT_ATOMS: atom_id res chain seq x y z
N MET A 1 -0.72 22.09 4.17
CA MET A 1 0.69 21.68 4.39
C MET A 1 0.93 20.43 3.57
N GLN A 2 2.05 20.34 2.83
CA GLN A 2 2.39 19.16 2.04
C GLN A 2 3.39 18.27 2.81
N PRO A 3 3.41 16.94 2.57
CA PRO A 3 4.42 16.07 3.14
C PRO A 3 5.78 16.31 2.49
N ILE A 4 6.83 15.89 3.17
CA ILE A 4 8.18 15.82 2.60
C ILE A 4 8.27 14.50 1.81
N ILE A 5 8.74 14.58 0.57
CA ILE A 5 8.87 13.43 -0.32
C ILE A 5 10.35 13.24 -0.63
N LYS A 6 10.84 12.02 -0.40
CA LYS A 6 12.19 11.59 -0.78
C LYS A 6 12.07 10.39 -1.70
N ILE A 7 12.71 10.45 -2.84
CA ILE A 7 12.74 9.37 -3.83
C ILE A 7 14.18 8.88 -3.92
N ASN A 8 14.38 7.60 -3.73
CA ASN A 8 15.65 6.95 -3.97
C ASN A 8 15.49 5.78 -4.97
N ALA A 9 16.55 5.03 -5.20
CA ALA A 9 16.55 3.93 -6.17
C ALA A 9 15.65 2.75 -5.77
N TRP A 10 15.22 2.67 -4.49
CA TRP A 10 14.55 1.52 -3.92
C TRP A 10 13.09 1.77 -3.58
N TYR A 11 12.77 2.96 -3.09
CA TYR A 11 11.41 3.32 -2.68
C TYR A 11 11.18 4.84 -2.69
N THR A 12 9.94 5.22 -2.57
CA THR A 12 9.54 6.60 -2.27
C THR A 12 9.16 6.70 -0.80
N LEU A 13 9.77 7.62 -0.06
CA LEU A 13 9.42 7.93 1.32
C LEU A 13 8.59 9.21 1.38
N VAL A 14 7.44 9.13 2.03
CA VAL A 14 6.52 10.24 2.25
C VAL A 14 6.38 10.49 3.73
N THR A 15 6.92 11.60 4.21
CA THR A 15 6.88 11.97 5.63
C THR A 15 5.95 13.16 5.82
N GLY A 16 4.78 12.92 6.42
CA GLY A 16 3.80 13.94 6.79
C GLY A 16 3.73 14.11 8.31
N LYS A 17 3.40 15.32 8.77
CA LYS A 17 3.22 15.60 10.20
C LYS A 17 1.98 14.88 10.80
N SER A 18 1.08 14.38 9.97
CA SER A 18 -0.09 13.62 10.38
C SER A 18 -0.51 12.63 9.30
N GLU A 19 -1.28 11.63 9.70
CA GLU A 19 -1.87 10.67 8.76
C GLU A 19 -2.80 11.31 7.73
N VAL A 20 -3.52 12.36 8.12
CA VAL A 20 -4.40 13.11 7.22
C VAL A 20 -3.62 13.72 6.06
N ILE A 21 -2.42 14.26 6.33
CA ILE A 21 -1.55 14.82 5.30
C ILE A 21 -1.06 13.72 4.36
N ASN A 22 -0.61 12.59 4.92
CA ASN A 22 -0.16 11.44 4.14
C ASN A 22 -1.31 10.86 3.31
N ALA A 23 -2.50 10.70 3.90
CA ALA A 23 -3.66 10.18 3.19
C ALA A 23 -4.11 11.10 2.04
N SER A 24 -4.14 12.41 2.27
CA SER A 24 -4.49 13.38 1.23
C SER A 24 -3.51 13.34 0.05
N TRP A 25 -2.22 13.30 0.34
CA TRP A 25 -1.20 13.15 -0.70
C TRP A 25 -1.33 11.82 -1.43
N CYS A 26 -1.50 10.71 -0.70
CA CYS A 26 -1.67 9.39 -1.27
C CYS A 26 -2.86 9.35 -2.26
N LYS A 27 -4.03 9.87 -1.87
CA LYS A 27 -5.21 9.97 -2.74
C LYS A 27 -4.90 10.70 -4.06
N GLN A 28 -4.16 11.80 -3.99
CA GLN A 28 -3.75 12.53 -5.20
C GLN A 28 -2.82 11.70 -6.09
N GLN A 29 -1.87 10.95 -5.50
CA GLN A 29 -0.98 10.07 -6.27
C GLN A 29 -1.73 8.90 -6.90
N LEU A 30 -2.65 8.26 -6.16
CA LEU A 30 -3.51 7.20 -6.69
C LEU A 30 -4.26 7.69 -7.94
N ALA A 31 -4.94 8.83 -7.85
CA ALA A 31 -5.63 9.43 -8.98
C ALA A 31 -4.68 9.71 -10.17
N ARG A 32 -3.47 10.20 -9.89
CA ARG A 32 -2.47 10.47 -10.93
C ARG A 32 -1.97 9.21 -11.61
N ILE A 33 -1.67 8.16 -10.85
CA ILE A 33 -1.21 6.87 -11.39
C ILE A 33 -2.31 6.25 -12.25
N LEU A 34 -3.54 6.16 -11.72
CA LEU A 34 -4.67 5.57 -12.43
C LEU A 34 -5.00 6.29 -13.75
N LYS A 35 -4.74 7.60 -13.84
CA LYS A 35 -4.92 8.37 -15.09
C LYS A 35 -3.80 8.21 -16.10
N LYS A 36 -2.57 7.97 -15.65
CA LYS A 36 -1.37 8.10 -16.49
C LYS A 36 -0.71 6.79 -16.86
N SER A 37 -1.02 5.72 -16.18
CA SER A 37 -0.41 4.41 -16.43
C SER A 37 -1.45 3.29 -16.33
N THR A 38 -1.06 2.12 -16.78
CA THR A 38 -1.81 0.86 -16.62
C THR A 38 -1.40 0.11 -15.35
N ASP A 39 -0.42 0.64 -14.60
CA ASP A 39 0.15 -0.01 -13.42
C ASP A 39 -0.94 -0.39 -12.41
N ALA A 40 -0.80 -1.57 -11.82
CA ALA A 40 -1.63 -1.99 -10.70
C ALA A 40 -1.21 -1.29 -9.40
N ILE A 41 -2.14 -1.18 -8.46
CA ILE A 41 -1.90 -0.53 -7.17
C ILE A 41 -2.39 -1.43 -6.05
N ILE A 42 -1.53 -1.67 -5.06
CA ILE A 42 -1.88 -2.30 -3.79
C ILE A 42 -1.74 -1.24 -2.69
N LEU A 43 -2.80 -1.03 -1.94
CA LEU A 43 -2.85 -0.09 -0.82
C LEU A 43 -3.24 -0.82 0.46
N PHE A 44 -2.39 -0.76 1.48
CA PHE A 44 -2.72 -1.19 2.82
C PHE A 44 -3.21 -0.01 3.67
N ASP A 45 -4.49 -0.02 4.00
CA ASP A 45 -5.12 1.00 4.84
C ASP A 45 -5.05 0.60 6.31
N VAL A 46 -4.11 1.16 7.03
CA VAL A 46 -3.90 0.87 8.46
C VAL A 46 -4.78 1.73 9.39
N THR A 47 -5.45 2.75 8.85
CA THR A 47 -6.19 3.75 9.62
C THR A 47 -7.68 3.85 9.28
N GLY A 48 -8.12 3.18 8.22
CA GLY A 48 -9.47 3.33 7.66
C GLY A 48 -9.67 4.62 6.85
N SER A 49 -8.60 5.42 6.65
CA SER A 49 -8.68 6.71 5.94
C SER A 49 -8.96 6.57 4.44
N TYR A 50 -8.81 5.38 3.90
CA TYR A 50 -9.03 5.05 2.49
C TYR A 50 -10.28 4.18 2.27
N ALA A 51 -11.04 3.89 3.32
CA ALA A 51 -12.22 3.03 3.24
C ALA A 51 -13.27 3.51 2.23
N ALA A 52 -13.34 4.82 2.00
CA ALA A 52 -14.26 5.41 1.03
C ALA A 52 -13.77 5.38 -0.43
N LEU A 53 -12.55 4.94 -0.70
CA LEU A 53 -12.00 4.96 -2.08
C LEU A 53 -12.81 4.13 -3.06
N ALA A 54 -13.29 2.98 -2.61
CA ALA A 54 -14.13 2.10 -3.42
C ALA A 54 -15.56 2.63 -3.59
N LEU A 55 -16.01 3.53 -2.71
CA LEU A 55 -17.36 4.10 -2.73
C LEU A 55 -17.42 5.46 -3.41
N ASP A 56 -16.30 6.17 -3.50
CA ASP A 56 -16.24 7.57 -3.90
C ASP A 56 -15.15 7.78 -4.99
N HIS A 57 -15.09 6.84 -5.94
CA HIS A 57 -14.08 6.88 -7.01
C HIS A 57 -14.19 8.13 -7.88
N ASP A 58 -15.39 8.71 -8.05
CA ASP A 58 -15.60 9.93 -8.82
C ASP A 58 -14.88 11.14 -8.22
N ARG A 59 -14.74 11.19 -6.89
CA ARG A 59 -13.93 12.20 -6.20
C ARG A 59 -12.44 11.95 -6.36
N LEU A 60 -12.04 10.68 -6.44
CA LEU A 60 -10.65 10.30 -6.64
C LEU A 60 -10.19 10.58 -8.07
N ILE A 61 -11.03 10.25 -9.04
CA ILE A 61 -10.72 10.28 -10.45
C ILE A 61 -11.84 11.01 -11.17
N PRO A 62 -11.82 12.36 -11.16
CA PRO A 62 -12.78 13.14 -11.95
C PRO A 62 -12.62 12.78 -13.44
N GLY A 63 -13.70 12.34 -14.04
CA GLY A 63 -13.71 11.86 -15.43
C GLY A 63 -13.46 10.34 -15.48
N GLN A 64 -14.35 9.65 -16.13
CA GLN A 64 -14.42 8.19 -16.22
C GLN A 64 -13.11 7.59 -16.73
N VAL A 65 -12.37 6.95 -15.84
CA VAL A 65 -11.23 6.11 -16.20
C VAL A 65 -11.69 4.68 -16.03
N PRO A 66 -11.68 3.85 -17.09
CA PRO A 66 -12.05 2.46 -16.98
C PRO A 66 -11.20 1.77 -15.92
N MET A 67 -11.81 1.24 -14.88
CA MET A 67 -11.08 0.59 -13.81
C MET A 67 -11.97 -0.30 -12.92
N ALA A 68 -11.35 -1.31 -12.36
CA ALA A 68 -11.93 -2.08 -11.27
C ALA A 68 -11.18 -1.77 -9.97
N VAL A 69 -11.93 -1.61 -8.89
CA VAL A 69 -11.41 -1.44 -7.51
C VAL A 69 -11.99 -2.56 -6.66
N LYS A 70 -11.13 -3.26 -5.94
CA LYS A 70 -11.57 -4.22 -4.91
C LYS A 70 -11.07 -3.76 -3.56
N GLN A 71 -11.97 -3.71 -2.59
CA GLN A 71 -11.63 -3.42 -1.19
C GLN A 71 -11.90 -4.64 -0.32
N TYR A 72 -10.89 -5.05 0.42
CA TYR A 72 -10.95 -6.13 1.40
C TYR A 72 -10.87 -5.56 2.80
N LYS A 73 -11.69 -6.09 3.71
CA LYS A 73 -11.61 -5.78 5.15
C LYS A 73 -11.06 -6.96 5.92
N SER A 74 -10.20 -6.69 6.88
CA SER A 74 -9.71 -7.69 7.83
C SER A 74 -10.81 -8.07 8.81
N THR A 75 -10.94 -9.38 9.06
CA THR A 75 -11.79 -9.99 10.08
C THR A 75 -10.96 -10.94 10.95
N PRO A 76 -11.49 -11.47 12.05
CA PRO A 76 -10.79 -12.48 12.85
C PRO A 76 -10.39 -13.73 12.05
N GLU A 77 -11.18 -14.09 11.03
CA GLU A 77 -11.00 -15.28 10.21
C GLU A 77 -10.10 -15.02 8.98
N GLY A 78 -9.81 -13.74 8.68
CA GLY A 78 -8.98 -13.35 7.53
C GLY A 78 -9.49 -12.10 6.82
N PHE A 79 -9.44 -12.10 5.49
CA PHE A 79 -9.90 -10.98 4.69
C PHE A 79 -11.18 -11.33 3.93
N VAL A 80 -12.15 -10.44 4.00
CA VAL A 80 -13.40 -10.55 3.22
C VAL A 80 -13.50 -9.41 2.23
N LEU A 81 -14.00 -9.71 1.02
CA LEU A 81 -14.30 -8.70 0.02
C LEU A 81 -15.45 -7.83 0.53
N ALA A 82 -15.17 -6.54 0.80
CA ALA A 82 -16.14 -5.59 1.31
C ALA A 82 -16.87 -4.87 0.18
N HIS A 83 -16.11 -4.40 -0.82
CA HIS A 83 -16.65 -3.64 -1.93
C HIS A 83 -15.93 -4.00 -3.24
N THR A 84 -16.70 -3.97 -4.32
CA THR A 84 -16.19 -3.98 -5.69
C THR A 84 -16.87 -2.84 -6.44
N VAL A 85 -16.07 -2.00 -7.08
CA VAL A 85 -16.54 -0.94 -7.97
C VAL A 85 -15.94 -1.20 -9.34
N LYS A 86 -16.77 -1.12 -10.38
CA LYS A 86 -16.37 -1.24 -11.79
C LYS A 86 -16.88 -0.03 -12.53
N VAL A 87 -16.02 0.59 -13.30
CA VAL A 87 -16.35 1.75 -14.12
C VAL A 87 -15.89 1.44 -15.54
N ASP A 88 -16.84 1.34 -16.46
CA ASP A 88 -16.60 1.11 -17.90
C ASP A 88 -15.62 -0.04 -18.21
N VAL A 89 -15.65 -1.11 -17.40
CA VAL A 89 -14.82 -2.31 -17.58
C VAL A 89 -15.67 -3.55 -17.63
N GLU A 90 -15.21 -4.55 -18.38
CA GLU A 90 -15.82 -5.88 -18.45
C GLU A 90 -15.64 -6.65 -17.14
N ASP A 91 -16.48 -7.64 -16.88
CA ASP A 91 -16.46 -8.46 -15.67
C ASP A 91 -15.16 -9.26 -15.50
N SER A 92 -14.51 -9.60 -16.60
CA SER A 92 -13.25 -10.35 -16.62
C SER A 92 -12.02 -9.51 -16.35
N GLN A 93 -12.14 -8.18 -16.31
CA GLN A 93 -10.98 -7.31 -16.16
C GLN A 93 -10.43 -7.34 -14.74
N GLU A 94 -9.12 -7.55 -14.61
CA GLU A 94 -8.41 -7.54 -13.34
C GLU A 94 -8.49 -6.18 -12.65
N PRO A 95 -8.64 -6.16 -11.31
CA PRO A 95 -8.71 -4.91 -10.56
C PRO A 95 -7.35 -4.19 -10.60
N ARG A 96 -7.38 -2.91 -10.96
CA ARG A 96 -6.19 -2.05 -10.96
C ARG A 96 -5.86 -1.48 -9.59
N LEU A 97 -6.84 -1.40 -8.69
CA LEU A 97 -6.66 -0.92 -7.33
C LEU A 97 -7.20 -1.95 -6.34
N LEU A 98 -6.28 -2.51 -5.55
CA LEU A 98 -6.60 -3.39 -4.43
C LEU A 98 -6.38 -2.61 -3.12
N VAL A 99 -7.41 -2.45 -2.33
CA VAL A 99 -7.35 -1.82 -1.01
C VAL A 99 -7.54 -2.89 0.05
N PHE A 100 -6.56 -3.08 0.91
CA PHE A 100 -6.63 -3.96 2.08
C PHE A 100 -6.80 -3.11 3.34
N ASP A 101 -8.03 -3.01 3.84
CA ASP A 101 -8.33 -2.32 5.09
C ASP A 101 -7.98 -3.23 6.27
N VAL A 102 -6.87 -2.93 6.92
CA VAL A 102 -6.38 -3.61 8.12
C VAL A 102 -6.61 -2.80 9.39
N SER A 103 -7.31 -1.67 9.30
CA SER A 103 -7.51 -0.73 10.41
C SER A 103 -8.11 -1.38 11.65
N TRP A 104 -9.08 -2.28 11.46
CA TRP A 104 -9.72 -2.97 12.56
C TRP A 104 -8.74 -3.86 13.33
N VAL A 105 -7.97 -4.72 12.65
CA VAL A 105 -7.01 -5.60 13.31
C VAL A 105 -5.85 -4.81 13.93
N MET A 106 -5.43 -3.69 13.31
CA MET A 106 -4.44 -2.77 13.86
C MET A 106 -4.91 -2.13 15.18
N ALA A 107 -6.20 -1.78 15.28
CA ALA A 107 -6.78 -1.21 16.52
C ALA A 107 -6.73 -2.20 17.69
N PHE A 108 -6.84 -3.50 17.43
CA PHE A 108 -6.72 -4.54 18.46
C PHE A 108 -5.28 -4.90 18.79
N SER A 109 -4.45 -5.03 17.78
CA SER A 109 -3.05 -5.41 17.94
C SER A 109 -2.28 -5.06 16.66
N TRP A 110 -1.39 -4.11 16.77
CA TRP A 110 -0.52 -3.75 15.67
C TRP A 110 0.34 -4.94 15.19
N LYS A 111 0.77 -5.84 16.09
CA LYS A 111 1.51 -7.08 15.74
C LYS A 111 0.69 -8.00 14.84
N LYS A 112 -0.60 -8.21 15.16
CA LYS A 112 -1.49 -9.00 14.31
C LYS A 112 -1.75 -8.31 12.97
N GLY A 113 -1.86 -6.98 12.96
CA GLY A 113 -2.03 -6.20 11.74
C GLY A 113 -0.81 -6.32 10.81
N ILE A 114 0.41 -6.18 11.34
CA ILE A 114 1.65 -6.38 10.57
C ILE A 114 1.72 -7.81 10.05
N ALA A 115 1.42 -8.82 10.87
CA ALA A 115 1.41 -10.22 10.45
C ALA A 115 0.41 -10.46 9.30
N ALA A 116 -0.77 -9.83 9.35
CA ALA A 116 -1.76 -9.92 8.28
C ALA A 116 -1.24 -9.31 6.97
N ILE A 117 -0.64 -8.13 7.02
CA ILE A 117 0.00 -7.48 5.86
C ILE A 117 1.12 -8.37 5.30
N THR A 118 2.01 -8.84 6.17
CA THR A 118 3.14 -9.71 5.79
C THR A 118 2.65 -10.97 5.09
N LYS A 119 1.58 -11.60 5.60
CA LYS A 119 0.97 -12.78 4.97
C LYS A 119 0.47 -12.49 3.56
N ILE A 120 -0.22 -11.36 3.35
CA ILE A 120 -0.71 -10.98 2.03
C ILE A 120 0.47 -10.76 1.08
N LEU A 121 1.49 -10.02 1.52
CA LEU A 121 2.66 -9.74 0.72
C LEU A 121 3.40 -11.03 0.34
N LYS A 122 3.57 -11.97 1.27
CA LYS A 122 4.18 -13.28 0.99
C LYS A 122 3.38 -14.08 -0.04
N VAL A 123 2.07 -14.16 0.12
CA VAL A 123 1.20 -14.85 -0.84
C VAL A 123 1.32 -14.19 -2.22
N TRP A 124 1.29 -12.88 -2.28
CA TRP A 124 1.43 -12.15 -3.53
C TRP A 124 2.79 -12.38 -4.20
N MET A 125 3.88 -12.42 -3.43
CA MET A 125 5.23 -12.73 -3.94
C MET A 125 5.37 -14.17 -4.47
N MET A 126 4.53 -15.10 -4.00
CA MET A 126 4.50 -16.48 -4.50
C MET A 126 3.74 -16.64 -5.81
N CYS A 127 2.97 -15.63 -6.21
CA CYS A 127 2.33 -15.59 -7.51
C CYS A 127 3.35 -15.31 -8.61
N GLU A 128 3.03 -15.65 -9.86
CA GLU A 128 3.91 -15.37 -10.99
C GLU A 128 4.26 -13.87 -11.06
N PRO A 129 5.50 -13.52 -11.48
CA PRO A 129 5.91 -12.13 -11.62
C PRO A 129 4.91 -11.35 -12.46
N GLN A 130 4.47 -10.21 -11.95
CA GLN A 130 3.53 -9.35 -12.65
C GLN A 130 4.14 -8.83 -13.94
N ALA A 131 3.41 -8.90 -15.05
CA ALA A 131 3.85 -8.36 -16.33
C ALA A 131 4.06 -6.83 -16.24
N GLU A 132 3.16 -6.16 -15.53
CA GLU A 132 3.15 -4.70 -15.34
C GLU A 132 3.71 -4.31 -13.96
N PRO A 133 4.29 -3.11 -13.83
CA PRO A 133 4.74 -2.58 -12.56
C PRO A 133 3.58 -2.44 -11.56
N VAL A 134 3.88 -2.69 -10.28
CA VAL A 134 2.92 -2.57 -9.19
C VAL A 134 3.35 -1.49 -8.20
N TRP A 135 2.47 -0.53 -7.94
CA TRP A 135 2.66 0.44 -6.88
C TRP A 135 2.19 -0.15 -5.54
N LEU A 136 3.06 -0.16 -4.55
CA LEU A 136 2.76 -0.63 -3.20
C LEU A 136 2.76 0.54 -2.22
N PHE A 137 1.58 0.95 -1.75
CA PHE A 137 1.43 1.98 -0.73
C PHE A 137 1.26 1.34 0.64
N LEU A 138 2.16 1.67 1.56
CA LEU A 138 2.18 1.10 2.90
C LEU A 138 2.56 2.15 3.95
N ASN A 139 1.70 2.31 4.97
CA ASN A 139 2.08 3.04 6.17
C ASN A 139 2.98 2.14 7.04
N ILE A 140 4.22 2.59 7.27
CA ILE A 140 5.23 1.85 8.01
C ILE A 140 5.36 2.28 9.48
N ASP A 141 4.55 3.23 9.95
CA ASP A 141 4.61 3.65 11.36
C ASP A 141 4.33 2.51 12.35
N PRO A 142 3.40 1.56 12.06
CA PRO A 142 3.18 0.41 12.93
C PRO A 142 4.37 -0.56 13.00
N TYR A 143 5.27 -0.54 12.01
CA TYR A 143 6.48 -1.37 12.03
C TYR A 143 7.48 -0.79 13.02
N GLY A 144 7.67 -1.47 14.15
CA GLY A 144 8.67 -1.09 15.14
C GLY A 144 10.10 -1.40 14.70
N PHE A 145 11.04 -1.11 15.58
CA PHE A 145 12.46 -1.46 15.40
C PHE A 145 12.89 -2.61 16.34
N GLU A 146 11.95 -3.26 17.01
CA GLU A 146 12.23 -4.39 17.88
C GLU A 146 12.50 -5.68 17.05
N LEU A 147 13.24 -6.62 17.65
CA LEU A 147 13.53 -7.91 17.02
C LEU A 147 12.26 -8.71 16.69
N SER A 148 11.19 -8.53 17.45
CA SER A 148 9.90 -9.18 17.22
C SER A 148 9.22 -8.76 15.91
N ASP A 149 9.70 -7.70 15.26
CA ASP A 149 9.15 -7.16 14.02
C ASP A 149 9.98 -7.57 12.79
N SER A 150 11.02 -8.40 12.98
CA SER A 150 11.99 -8.79 11.93
C SER A 150 11.30 -9.36 10.68
N GLU A 151 10.31 -10.23 10.86
CA GLU A 151 9.63 -10.89 9.75
C GLU A 151 8.94 -9.89 8.79
N GLY A 152 8.33 -8.83 9.33
CA GLY A 152 7.74 -7.77 8.53
C GLY A 152 8.80 -7.01 7.73
N TRP A 153 9.92 -6.66 8.37
CA TRP A 153 11.01 -5.96 7.71
C TRP A 153 11.74 -6.84 6.69
N GLU A 154 11.96 -8.12 6.96
CA GLU A 154 12.52 -9.09 6.01
C GLU A 154 11.66 -9.21 4.75
N CYS A 155 10.34 -9.27 4.92
CA CYS A 155 9.41 -9.28 3.80
C CYS A 155 9.51 -8.00 2.96
N LEU A 156 9.58 -6.83 3.59
CA LEU A 156 9.75 -5.57 2.89
C LEU A 156 11.11 -5.45 2.21
N GLU A 157 12.18 -5.97 2.83
CA GLU A 157 13.51 -6.03 2.23
C GLU A 157 13.50 -6.83 0.94
N LEU A 158 12.88 -8.01 0.93
CA LEU A 158 12.75 -8.83 -0.27
C LEU A 158 12.00 -8.09 -1.38
N ILE A 159 10.85 -7.49 -1.06
CA ILE A 159 10.05 -6.73 -2.05
C ILE A 159 10.84 -5.57 -2.65
N VAL A 160 11.60 -4.87 -1.83
CA VAL A 160 12.37 -3.69 -2.26
C VAL A 160 13.57 -4.09 -3.12
N LYS A 161 14.25 -5.19 -2.76
CA LYS A 161 15.50 -5.60 -3.42
C LYS A 161 15.28 -6.48 -4.63
N ASP A 162 14.20 -7.23 -4.67
CA ASP A 162 13.93 -8.13 -5.78
C ASP A 162 13.32 -7.37 -6.96
N LYS A 163 14.15 -7.17 -7.98
CA LYS A 163 13.76 -6.45 -9.20
C LYS A 163 12.80 -7.23 -10.11
N GLU A 164 12.67 -8.54 -9.91
CA GLU A 164 11.76 -9.37 -10.70
C GLU A 164 10.30 -9.02 -10.40
N PHE A 165 9.99 -8.60 -9.17
CA PHE A 165 8.65 -8.18 -8.78
C PHE A 165 8.20 -6.85 -9.37
N LYS A 166 9.08 -6.05 -9.98
CA LYS A 166 8.75 -4.74 -10.56
C LYS A 166 7.92 -3.85 -9.62
N VAL A 167 8.15 -3.94 -8.32
CA VAL A 167 7.41 -3.17 -7.33
C VAL A 167 7.97 -1.76 -7.23
N LYS A 168 7.07 -0.79 -7.07
CA LYS A 168 7.37 0.61 -6.76
C LYS A 168 6.87 0.92 -5.34
N PRO A 169 7.65 0.65 -4.29
CA PRO A 169 7.21 0.85 -2.91
C PRO A 169 7.08 2.34 -2.58
N VAL A 170 5.99 2.70 -1.93
CA VAL A 170 5.72 4.03 -1.39
C VAL A 170 5.45 3.88 0.10
N PHE A 171 6.42 4.24 0.92
CA PHE A 171 6.31 4.19 2.37
C PHE A 171 5.79 5.50 2.92
N LEU A 172 4.70 5.41 3.68
CA LEU A 172 4.08 6.53 4.37
C LEU A 172 4.47 6.48 5.84
N THR A 173 4.92 7.61 6.41
CA THR A 173 5.31 7.68 7.82
C THR A 173 5.10 9.08 8.39
N LYS A 174 4.94 9.16 9.72
CA LYS A 174 4.92 10.42 10.47
C LYS A 174 6.26 10.74 11.12
N GLY A 175 7.10 9.74 11.37
CA GLY A 175 8.28 9.94 12.19
C GLY A 175 9.53 9.17 11.79
N LYS A 176 9.43 8.12 10.95
CA LYS A 176 10.62 7.35 10.56
C LYS A 176 11.45 8.11 9.53
N THR A 177 12.76 8.09 9.71
CA THR A 177 13.73 8.70 8.80
C THR A 177 14.16 7.71 7.71
N GLU A 178 14.64 8.24 6.59
CA GLU A 178 15.21 7.42 5.53
C GLU A 178 16.37 6.54 6.02
N ARG A 179 17.21 7.08 6.92
CA ARG A 179 18.33 6.34 7.52
C ARG A 179 17.84 5.11 8.28
N GLU A 180 16.85 5.27 9.16
CA GLU A 180 16.26 4.16 9.93
C GLU A 180 15.67 3.08 9.03
N ILE A 181 15.00 3.49 7.94
CA ILE A 181 14.41 2.57 6.98
C ILE A 181 15.52 1.82 6.22
N ASN A 182 16.54 2.52 5.75
CA ASN A 182 17.67 1.90 5.04
C ASN A 182 18.40 0.88 5.92
N GLU A 183 18.62 1.20 7.20
CA GLU A 183 19.22 0.28 8.17
C GLU A 183 18.39 -1.01 8.29
N ARG A 184 17.04 -0.91 8.36
CA ARG A 184 16.14 -2.07 8.46
C ARG A 184 16.03 -2.89 7.18
N LEU A 185 16.10 -2.24 6.03
CA LEU A 185 16.08 -2.89 4.72
C LEU A 185 17.46 -3.35 4.25
N ASN A 186 18.50 -3.25 5.09
CA ASN A 186 19.90 -3.56 4.75
C ASN A 186 20.34 -2.88 3.42
N ILE A 187 19.88 -1.64 3.20
CA ILE A 187 20.25 -0.83 2.04
C ILE A 187 21.48 -0.02 2.42
N LYS A 188 22.58 -0.25 1.72
CA LYS A 188 23.80 0.57 1.87
C LYS A 188 23.56 1.94 1.23
N ALA A 189 23.85 2.99 2.00
CA ALA A 189 23.78 4.38 1.54
C ALA A 189 24.84 4.65 0.46
#